data_ad226517326e82c59da4666b2cdbccae
#
_entry.id   ad226517326e82c59da4666b2cdbccae
#
_cell.length_a   1.000
_cell.length_b   1.000
_cell.length_c   1.000
_cell.angle_alpha   90.00
_cell.angle_beta   90.00
_cell.angle_gamma   90.00
#
_symmetry.space_group_name_H-M   'P 1'
#
loop_
_entity.id
_entity.type
_entity.pdbx_description
1 polymer ?
#
loop_
_entity_poly.entity_id
_entity_poly.type
_entity_poly.pdbx_seq_one_letter_code
_entity_poly.pdbx_strand_id
1 'polypeptide(L)'
;MKEIFYIQDEIKIGNTKIGGSHPTYFIADIAANHDGDLERAKHLCLLAKESGADAVKFQHHNCKKYVSDYGFKSLGGKFSHQSSWNKSIYEVYKDAEVPTSWTNELKKYCDEIGIDIFSTPYDLDMVDHLDEYVDCYKIGSGDLAFEPMLRKVAETGKPIMIATGAATIEEVERAVEVLESYNVPIVLMQCNTNYTGNDENFDYIHLNVLQTYKEMFPNVIIGLSDHTHGCVTTLGSISLGARVVEKHFTDDNNRPGPDHPFSMTPETWREMVDNTRILERALGHFTKEVQDNEKETIVLQRRSIRFIRDMNDGDVITKDDFQFQRPCPQDAFNINNFESIIGKTLNRDIPNGDYLKKDDIF
;
A
#
# COMPACT_ATOMS: atom_id res chain seq x y z
N MET A 1 18.36 -31.30 2.71
CA MET A 1 17.84 -30.39 3.70
C MET A 1 17.37 -29.17 2.92
N LYS A 2 16.06 -28.89 2.86
CA LYS A 2 15.59 -27.60 2.31
C LYS A 2 16.02 -26.53 3.32
N GLU A 3 16.87 -25.61 2.90
CA GLU A 3 17.14 -24.41 3.66
C GLU A 3 15.80 -23.72 3.93
N ILE A 4 15.52 -23.45 5.20
CA ILE A 4 14.36 -22.67 5.60
C ILE A 4 14.73 -21.25 5.19
N PHE A 5 14.24 -20.82 4.02
CA PHE A 5 14.28 -19.43 3.62
C PHE A 5 13.46 -18.64 4.64
N TYR A 6 14.12 -17.75 5.36
CA TYR A 6 13.45 -16.79 6.20
C TYR A 6 12.58 -15.92 5.28
N ILE A 7 11.26 -15.96 5.48
CA ILE A 7 10.33 -15.00 4.85
C ILE A 7 10.78 -13.63 5.33
N GLN A 8 11.13 -12.76 4.41
CA GLN A 8 11.56 -11.40 4.74
C GLN A 8 10.32 -10.53 4.95
N ASP A 9 9.70 -10.66 6.13
CA ASP A 9 8.49 -9.89 6.46
C ASP A 9 8.78 -8.40 6.70
N GLU A 10 10.05 -8.03 6.96
CA GLU A 10 10.46 -6.68 7.35
C GLU A 10 11.82 -6.32 6.72
N ILE A 11 11.92 -5.09 6.21
CA ILE A 11 13.19 -4.48 5.77
C ILE A 11 13.43 -3.19 6.53
N LYS A 12 14.68 -2.70 6.53
CA LYS A 12 15.05 -1.42 7.12
C LYS A 12 15.62 -0.49 6.05
N ILE A 13 15.10 0.73 5.98
CA ILE A 13 15.62 1.83 5.15
C ILE A 13 15.97 2.96 6.10
N GLY A 14 17.24 3.37 6.12
CA GLY A 14 17.71 4.33 7.11
C GLY A 14 17.38 3.88 8.54
N ASN A 15 16.51 4.60 9.22
CA ASN A 15 16.00 4.25 10.54
C ASN A 15 14.57 3.69 10.53
N THR A 16 13.92 3.64 9.37
CA THR A 16 12.52 3.24 9.23
C THR A 16 12.42 1.74 8.91
N LYS A 17 11.54 1.04 9.62
CA LYS A 17 11.17 -0.35 9.34
C LYS A 17 9.93 -0.40 8.47
N ILE A 18 9.94 -1.27 7.46
CA ILE A 18 8.91 -1.41 6.43
C ILE A 18 8.49 -2.87 6.32
N GLY A 19 7.21 -3.13 6.09
CA GLY A 19 6.67 -4.49 5.97
C GLY A 19 6.07 -4.99 7.29
N GLY A 20 5.69 -6.26 7.36
CA GLY A 20 5.10 -6.86 8.53
C GLY A 20 3.89 -6.09 9.06
N SER A 21 3.93 -5.75 10.34
CA SER A 21 2.91 -4.94 11.04
C SER A 21 3.19 -3.44 11.06
N HIS A 22 4.27 -2.98 10.40
CA HIS A 22 4.59 -1.56 10.35
C HIS A 22 3.60 -0.81 9.45
N PRO A 23 3.38 0.49 9.72
CA PRO A 23 2.56 1.34 8.85
C PRO A 23 3.07 1.36 7.41
N THR A 24 2.16 1.58 6.45
CA THR A 24 2.53 1.77 5.05
C THR A 24 3.51 2.92 4.91
N TYR A 25 4.60 2.69 4.16
CA TYR A 25 5.66 3.65 3.87
C TYR A 25 5.33 4.42 2.60
N PHE A 26 5.27 5.74 2.71
CA PHE A 26 4.89 6.64 1.63
C PHE A 26 6.07 7.39 1.05
N ILE A 27 6.23 7.29 -0.27
CA ILE A 27 7.33 7.90 -1.04
C ILE A 27 6.75 8.98 -1.95
N ALA A 28 7.11 10.23 -1.69
CA ALA A 28 6.79 11.36 -2.54
C ALA A 28 7.86 11.50 -3.63
N ASP A 29 7.55 11.12 -4.87
CA ASP A 29 8.45 11.32 -6.00
C ASP A 29 8.40 12.77 -6.48
N ILE A 30 9.44 13.53 -6.17
CA ILE A 30 9.59 14.91 -6.64
C ILE A 30 9.84 14.92 -8.15
N ALA A 31 10.50 13.89 -8.68
CA ALA A 31 10.75 13.73 -10.11
C ALA A 31 11.23 15.02 -10.78
N ALA A 32 10.58 15.48 -11.86
CA ALA A 32 10.91 16.73 -12.54
C ALA A 32 10.29 17.99 -11.90
N ASN A 33 9.47 17.85 -10.87
CA ASN A 33 8.70 18.96 -10.28
C ASN A 33 9.53 20.02 -9.54
N HIS A 34 10.84 19.78 -9.37
CA HIS A 34 11.78 20.77 -8.86
C HIS A 34 12.07 21.92 -9.87
N ASP A 35 11.64 21.81 -11.13
CA ASP A 35 11.77 22.83 -12.19
C ASP A 35 13.22 23.38 -12.37
N GLY A 36 14.25 22.60 -12.04
CA GLY A 36 15.64 23.02 -12.12
C GLY A 36 16.07 24.00 -11.01
N ASP A 37 15.32 24.11 -9.93
CA ASP A 37 15.56 25.01 -8.80
C ASP A 37 15.77 24.23 -7.49
N LEU A 38 16.94 24.36 -6.85
CA LEU A 38 17.29 23.67 -5.61
C LEU A 38 16.40 24.09 -4.43
N GLU A 39 16.10 25.38 -4.30
CA GLU A 39 15.27 25.87 -3.18
C GLU A 39 13.83 25.37 -3.34
N ARG A 40 13.34 25.28 -4.58
CA ARG A 40 12.08 24.63 -4.87
C ARG A 40 12.09 23.14 -4.51
N ALA A 41 13.17 22.42 -4.86
CA ALA A 41 13.33 21.02 -4.48
C ALA A 41 13.26 20.83 -2.96
N LYS A 42 13.95 21.66 -2.18
CA LYS A 42 13.89 21.68 -0.70
C LYS A 42 12.48 22.00 -0.20
N HIS A 43 11.82 22.99 -0.80
CA HIS A 43 10.44 23.34 -0.45
C HIS A 43 9.47 22.16 -0.64
N LEU A 44 9.58 21.44 -1.76
CA LEU A 44 8.77 20.24 -2.01
C LEU A 44 9.07 19.12 -1.00
N CYS A 45 10.33 18.94 -0.58
CA CYS A 45 10.68 18.01 0.51
C CYS A 45 9.96 18.37 1.82
N LEU A 46 9.93 19.65 2.18
CA LEU A 46 9.24 20.11 3.39
C LEU A 46 7.73 19.87 3.29
N LEU A 47 7.11 20.26 2.18
CA LEU A 47 5.68 20.04 1.96
C LEU A 47 5.32 18.55 1.99
N ALA A 48 6.12 17.68 1.39
CA ALA A 48 5.92 16.22 1.43
C ALA A 48 5.97 15.72 2.88
N LYS A 49 6.96 16.15 3.67
CA LYS A 49 7.07 15.82 5.10
C LYS A 49 5.85 16.26 5.88
N GLU A 50 5.43 17.50 5.74
CA GLU A 50 4.27 18.07 6.44
C GLU A 50 2.97 17.38 6.03
N SER A 51 2.89 16.88 4.79
CA SER A 51 1.76 16.09 4.28
C SER A 51 1.78 14.62 4.72
N GLY A 52 2.84 14.18 5.42
CA GLY A 52 2.93 12.84 6.01
C GLY A 52 3.62 11.81 5.13
N ALA A 53 4.43 12.22 4.16
CA ALA A 53 5.36 11.32 3.47
C ALA A 53 6.49 10.86 4.43
N ASP A 54 6.89 9.60 4.28
CA ASP A 54 8.01 9.02 5.00
C ASP A 54 9.35 9.30 4.28
N ALA A 55 9.30 9.37 2.95
CA ALA A 55 10.45 9.65 2.10
C ALA A 55 10.11 10.58 0.93
N VAL A 56 11.15 11.24 0.43
CA VAL A 56 11.16 11.90 -0.87
C VAL A 56 12.10 11.17 -1.82
N LYS A 57 11.73 11.12 -3.10
CA LYS A 57 12.54 10.51 -4.14
C LYS A 57 12.87 11.51 -5.24
N PHE A 58 14.12 11.47 -5.70
CA PHE A 58 14.61 12.18 -6.88
C PHE A 58 14.98 11.22 -7.99
N GLN A 59 15.35 11.77 -9.15
CA GLN A 59 15.72 11.02 -10.33
C GLN A 59 17.05 11.56 -10.87
N HIS A 60 18.14 10.81 -10.62
CA HIS A 60 19.48 11.22 -11.06
C HIS A 60 19.84 10.56 -12.39
N HIS A 61 20.12 11.36 -13.37
CA HIS A 61 20.59 10.92 -14.68
C HIS A 61 21.50 11.95 -15.33
N ASN A 62 22.34 11.48 -16.24
CA ASN A 62 22.99 12.32 -17.24
C ASN A 62 22.26 12.10 -18.56
N CYS A 63 21.55 13.11 -19.03
CA CYS A 63 20.70 13.01 -20.22
C CYS A 63 21.45 12.47 -21.45
N LYS A 64 22.74 12.81 -21.62
CA LYS A 64 23.58 12.31 -22.72
C LYS A 64 23.83 10.80 -22.67
N LYS A 65 23.78 10.19 -21.47
CA LYS A 65 23.98 8.76 -21.26
C LYS A 65 22.65 7.99 -21.25
N TYR A 66 21.55 8.68 -20.94
CA TYR A 66 20.24 8.08 -20.72
C TYR A 66 19.32 8.20 -21.93
N VAL A 67 19.31 9.34 -22.64
CA VAL A 67 18.33 9.64 -23.69
C VAL A 67 19.02 9.87 -25.05
N SER A 68 18.63 9.11 -26.07
CA SER A 68 19.09 9.31 -27.44
C SER A 68 18.18 10.29 -28.16
N ASP A 69 18.63 11.53 -28.36
CA ASP A 69 17.87 12.53 -29.13
C ASP A 69 17.59 12.04 -30.58
N TYR A 70 18.60 11.47 -31.24
CA TYR A 70 18.42 10.85 -32.54
C TYR A 70 17.42 9.70 -32.53
N GLY A 71 17.51 8.83 -31.52
CA GLY A 71 16.59 7.68 -31.35
C GLY A 71 15.15 8.15 -31.29
N PHE A 72 14.82 9.09 -30.39
CA PHE A 72 13.45 9.60 -30.26
C PHE A 72 12.96 10.31 -31.50
N LYS A 73 13.80 11.14 -32.16
CA LYS A 73 13.45 11.80 -33.45
C LYS A 73 13.20 10.79 -34.57
N SER A 74 13.93 9.68 -34.61
CA SER A 74 13.80 8.63 -35.64
C SER A 74 12.56 7.76 -35.49
N LEU A 75 11.97 7.66 -34.28
CA LEU A 75 10.70 6.95 -34.08
C LEU A 75 9.52 7.57 -34.80
N GLY A 76 9.61 8.88 -35.15
CA GLY A 76 8.68 9.58 -36.03
C GLY A 76 7.23 9.68 -35.57
N GLY A 77 6.95 9.28 -34.31
CA GLY A 77 5.61 9.15 -33.76
C GLY A 77 5.36 10.07 -32.57
N LYS A 78 4.08 10.31 -32.31
CA LYS A 78 3.60 10.92 -31.09
C LYS A 78 3.22 9.78 -30.15
N PHE A 79 4.09 9.47 -29.19
CA PHE A 79 3.88 8.39 -28.24
C PHE A 79 3.46 8.96 -26.87
N SER A 80 2.34 8.47 -26.34
CA SER A 80 1.83 8.78 -25.00
C SER A 80 1.76 10.28 -24.63
N HIS A 81 1.90 10.61 -23.35
CA HIS A 81 1.92 11.97 -22.80
C HIS A 81 3.02 12.87 -23.38
N GLN A 82 4.15 12.31 -23.81
CA GLN A 82 5.28 13.06 -24.39
C GLN A 82 4.91 13.80 -25.67
N SER A 83 3.83 13.39 -26.35
CA SER A 83 3.33 14.07 -27.57
C SER A 83 2.80 15.47 -27.32
N SER A 84 2.46 15.82 -26.10
CA SER A 84 1.95 17.14 -25.69
C SER A 84 3.06 18.15 -25.36
N TRP A 85 4.32 17.71 -25.29
CA TRP A 85 5.43 18.57 -24.91
C TRP A 85 5.82 19.52 -26.05
N ASN A 86 6.06 20.79 -25.70
CA ASN A 86 6.51 21.82 -26.65
C ASN A 86 8.01 21.72 -27.00
N LYS A 87 8.79 21.07 -26.10
CA LYS A 87 10.22 20.80 -26.29
C LYS A 87 10.43 19.37 -26.80
N SER A 88 11.59 19.10 -27.37
CA SER A 88 12.01 17.73 -27.66
C SER A 88 12.10 16.89 -26.37
N ILE A 89 11.92 15.59 -26.48
CA ILE A 89 12.05 14.67 -25.35
C ILE A 89 13.42 14.84 -24.67
N TYR A 90 14.48 14.93 -25.46
CA TYR A 90 15.82 15.17 -24.95
C TYR A 90 15.94 16.47 -24.11
N GLU A 91 15.35 17.59 -24.59
CA GLU A 91 15.37 18.85 -23.85
C GLU A 91 14.58 18.77 -22.54
N VAL A 92 13.42 18.09 -22.54
CA VAL A 92 12.63 17.90 -21.31
C VAL A 92 13.41 17.09 -20.27
N TYR A 93 14.03 15.98 -20.66
CA TYR A 93 14.85 15.18 -19.75
C TYR A 93 16.10 15.94 -19.28
N LYS A 94 16.68 16.78 -20.13
CA LYS A 94 17.82 17.62 -19.74
C LYS A 94 17.43 18.67 -18.71
N ASP A 95 16.27 19.29 -18.86
CA ASP A 95 15.76 20.28 -17.90
C ASP A 95 15.39 19.64 -16.56
N ALA A 96 15.05 18.34 -16.56
CA ALA A 96 14.72 17.55 -15.38
C ALA A 96 15.94 16.91 -14.68
N GLU A 97 17.17 17.10 -15.20
CA GLU A 97 18.38 16.60 -14.53
C GLU A 97 18.50 17.18 -13.11
N VAL A 98 18.75 16.31 -12.12
CA VAL A 98 19.18 16.75 -10.79
C VAL A 98 20.69 16.90 -10.80
N PRO A 99 21.23 18.12 -10.66
CA PRO A 99 22.68 18.32 -10.62
C PRO A 99 23.29 17.54 -9.46
N THR A 100 24.38 16.81 -9.71
CA THR A 100 25.08 16.05 -8.67
C THR A 100 25.57 16.93 -7.50
N SER A 101 25.79 18.25 -7.76
CA SER A 101 26.12 19.23 -6.71
C SER A 101 25.00 19.44 -5.69
N TRP A 102 23.72 19.10 -6.03
CA TRP A 102 22.59 19.24 -5.12
C TRP A 102 22.49 18.08 -4.13
N THR A 103 22.99 16.89 -4.46
CA THR A 103 22.76 15.66 -3.72
C THR A 103 23.09 15.80 -2.23
N ASN A 104 24.28 16.33 -1.92
CA ASN A 104 24.70 16.55 -0.54
C ASN A 104 23.84 17.59 0.20
N GLU A 105 23.42 18.66 -0.49
CA GLU A 105 22.57 19.69 0.12
C GLU A 105 21.17 19.18 0.38
N LEU A 106 20.58 18.43 -0.57
CA LEU A 106 19.28 17.80 -0.40
C LEU A 106 19.31 16.77 0.73
N LYS A 107 20.38 15.93 0.79
CA LYS A 107 20.53 14.96 1.88
C LYS A 107 20.57 15.64 3.25
N LYS A 108 21.42 16.67 3.40
CA LYS A 108 21.50 17.42 4.67
C LYS A 108 20.16 18.05 5.05
N TYR A 109 19.49 18.68 4.08
CA TYR A 109 18.20 19.31 4.33
C TYR A 109 17.12 18.29 4.75
N CYS A 110 17.04 17.14 4.06
CA CYS A 110 16.12 16.07 4.41
C CYS A 110 16.41 15.48 5.80
N ASP A 111 17.69 15.34 6.18
CA ASP A 111 18.10 14.91 7.52
C ASP A 111 17.67 15.93 8.58
N GLU A 112 17.81 17.22 8.32
CA GLU A 112 17.41 18.31 9.23
C GLU A 112 15.89 18.32 9.47
N ILE A 113 15.08 18.13 8.43
CA ILE A 113 13.62 18.09 8.56
C ILE A 113 13.07 16.69 8.95
N GLY A 114 13.94 15.68 8.99
CA GLY A 114 13.60 14.32 9.43
C GLY A 114 12.72 13.55 8.43
N ILE A 115 13.06 13.56 7.13
CA ILE A 115 12.45 12.76 6.08
C ILE A 115 13.52 11.94 5.37
N ASP A 116 13.21 10.67 5.03
CA ASP A 116 14.14 9.84 4.26
C ASP A 116 14.28 10.40 2.84
N ILE A 117 15.48 10.26 2.25
CA ILE A 117 15.73 10.66 0.86
C ILE A 117 16.46 9.54 0.14
N PHE A 118 16.03 9.25 -1.07
CA PHE A 118 16.72 8.38 -2.00
C PHE A 118 16.46 8.76 -3.45
N SER A 119 17.00 8.02 -4.39
CA SER A 119 16.91 8.37 -5.80
C SER A 119 16.82 7.14 -6.70
N THR A 120 16.31 7.36 -7.91
CA THR A 120 16.46 6.44 -9.04
C THR A 120 17.71 6.84 -9.82
N PRO A 121 18.76 6.00 -9.89
CA PRO A 121 19.83 6.17 -10.85
C PRO A 121 19.37 5.67 -12.23
N TYR A 122 19.54 6.49 -13.26
CA TYR A 122 19.21 6.12 -14.65
C TYR A 122 20.47 5.89 -15.51
N ASP A 123 21.65 6.03 -14.94
CA ASP A 123 22.90 5.58 -15.54
C ASP A 123 23.82 4.99 -14.47
N LEU A 124 24.77 4.14 -14.89
CA LEU A 124 25.60 3.37 -13.97
C LEU A 124 26.53 4.24 -13.10
N ASP A 125 26.96 5.41 -13.59
CA ASP A 125 27.81 6.29 -12.83
C ASP A 125 27.03 6.95 -11.67
N MET A 126 25.71 7.12 -11.84
CA MET A 126 24.87 7.67 -10.78
C MET A 126 24.71 6.70 -9.61
N VAL A 127 24.85 5.39 -9.81
CA VAL A 127 24.91 4.43 -8.69
C VAL A 127 26.10 4.74 -7.79
N ASP A 128 27.30 4.89 -8.39
CA ASP A 128 28.51 5.21 -7.62
C ASP A 128 28.41 6.56 -6.92
N HIS A 129 27.82 7.56 -7.60
CA HIS A 129 27.63 8.90 -7.02
C HIS A 129 26.65 8.88 -5.82
N LEU A 130 25.56 8.14 -5.92
CA LEU A 130 24.48 8.13 -4.92
C LEU A 130 24.82 7.26 -3.71
N ASP A 131 25.78 6.35 -3.80
CA ASP A 131 25.98 5.31 -2.81
C ASP A 131 26.25 5.85 -1.39
N GLU A 132 26.95 6.97 -1.26
CA GLU A 132 27.21 7.60 0.04
C GLU A 132 26.02 8.39 0.62
N TYR A 133 24.98 8.67 -0.20
CA TYR A 133 23.86 9.56 0.16
C TYR A 133 22.54 8.85 0.43
N VAL A 134 22.37 7.62 -0.06
CA VAL A 134 21.08 6.92 -0.01
C VAL A 134 21.17 5.62 0.79
N ASP A 135 20.10 5.30 1.52
CA ASP A 135 19.97 4.05 2.28
C ASP A 135 19.23 2.95 1.48
N CYS A 136 18.64 3.29 0.36
CA CYS A 136 18.03 2.35 -0.59
C CYS A 136 18.04 2.94 -2.00
N TYR A 137 17.82 2.07 -3.00
CA TYR A 137 17.70 2.48 -4.39
C TYR A 137 16.29 2.21 -4.90
N LYS A 138 15.82 3.07 -5.81
CA LYS A 138 14.63 2.81 -6.62
C LYS A 138 15.04 2.55 -8.06
N ILE A 139 14.54 1.45 -8.62
CA ILE A 139 14.66 1.16 -10.06
C ILE A 139 13.31 1.48 -10.72
N GLY A 140 13.33 2.37 -11.69
CA GLY A 140 12.15 2.72 -12.49
C GLY A 140 11.73 1.57 -13.40
N SER A 141 10.44 1.56 -13.76
CA SER A 141 9.86 0.51 -14.61
C SER A 141 10.61 0.29 -15.93
N GLY A 142 11.08 1.38 -16.55
CA GLY A 142 11.81 1.31 -17.82
C GLY A 142 13.14 0.55 -17.75
N ASP A 143 13.73 0.44 -16.55
CA ASP A 143 15.02 -0.20 -16.34
C ASP A 143 14.90 -1.60 -15.68
N LEU A 144 13.67 -2.10 -15.48
CA LEU A 144 13.46 -3.44 -14.92
C LEU A 144 14.20 -4.54 -15.72
N ALA A 145 14.20 -4.44 -17.02
CA ALA A 145 14.90 -5.39 -17.91
C ALA A 145 16.38 -5.01 -18.16
N PHE A 146 16.88 -3.90 -17.58
CA PHE A 146 18.27 -3.50 -17.73
C PHE A 146 19.16 -4.16 -16.67
N GLU A 147 19.46 -5.44 -16.89
CA GLU A 147 20.24 -6.29 -15.98
C GLU A 147 21.56 -5.67 -15.50
N PRO A 148 22.35 -4.93 -16.32
CA PRO A 148 23.55 -4.26 -15.83
C PRO A 148 23.28 -3.27 -14.68
N MET A 149 22.15 -2.54 -14.71
CA MET A 149 21.74 -1.65 -13.63
C MET A 149 21.35 -2.44 -12.38
N LEU A 150 20.54 -3.50 -12.55
CA LEU A 150 20.11 -4.35 -11.42
C LEU A 150 21.32 -4.93 -10.67
N ARG A 151 22.31 -5.46 -11.41
CA ARG A 151 23.54 -6.01 -10.83
C ARG A 151 24.34 -4.92 -10.10
N LYS A 152 24.57 -3.78 -10.76
CA LYS A 152 25.34 -2.66 -10.21
C LYS A 152 24.73 -2.14 -8.90
N VAL A 153 23.40 -1.99 -8.85
CA VAL A 153 22.72 -1.56 -7.64
C VAL A 153 22.76 -2.64 -6.55
N ALA A 154 22.57 -3.92 -6.92
CA ALA A 154 22.60 -5.03 -5.98
C ALA A 154 23.98 -5.23 -5.33
N GLU A 155 25.08 -4.93 -6.04
CA GLU A 155 26.45 -4.97 -5.52
C GLU A 155 26.66 -4.02 -4.32
N THR A 156 25.84 -2.98 -4.15
CA THR A 156 25.91 -2.08 -2.98
C THR A 156 25.42 -2.74 -1.69
N GLY A 157 24.68 -3.85 -1.77
CA GLY A 157 24.08 -4.54 -0.63
C GLY A 157 22.91 -3.82 0.03
N LYS A 158 22.44 -2.69 -0.53
CA LYS A 158 21.33 -1.90 0.01
C LYS A 158 19.97 -2.45 -0.46
N PRO A 159 18.88 -2.17 0.29
CA PRO A 159 17.53 -2.46 -0.17
C PRO A 159 17.22 -1.84 -1.53
N ILE A 160 16.45 -2.58 -2.34
CA ILE A 160 16.08 -2.14 -3.69
C ILE A 160 14.55 -2.17 -3.83
N MET A 161 13.99 -1.04 -4.23
CA MET A 161 12.60 -0.94 -4.68
C MET A 161 12.59 -1.00 -6.20
N ILE A 162 11.80 -1.90 -6.79
CA ILE A 162 11.71 -2.04 -8.24
C ILE A 162 10.26 -1.96 -8.70
N ALA A 163 9.98 -1.07 -9.66
CA ALA A 163 8.67 -0.93 -10.27
C ALA A 163 8.56 -1.77 -11.55
N THR A 164 7.37 -2.29 -11.82
CA THR A 164 7.14 -3.33 -12.83
C THR A 164 6.29 -2.88 -14.02
N GLY A 165 6.10 -1.57 -14.21
CA GLY A 165 5.32 -1.06 -15.33
C GLY A 165 5.96 -1.39 -16.68
N ALA A 166 5.12 -1.58 -17.70
CA ALA A 166 5.52 -1.95 -19.07
C ALA A 166 6.38 -3.23 -19.16
N ALA A 167 6.24 -4.15 -18.20
CA ALA A 167 6.97 -5.42 -18.18
C ALA A 167 6.00 -6.61 -18.18
N THR A 168 6.47 -7.74 -18.71
CA THR A 168 5.79 -9.04 -18.58
C THR A 168 6.16 -9.72 -17.25
N ILE A 169 5.40 -10.75 -16.87
CA ILE A 169 5.68 -11.49 -15.64
C ILE A 169 7.04 -12.20 -15.69
N GLU A 170 7.45 -12.68 -16.87
CA GLU A 170 8.74 -13.34 -17.08
C GLU A 170 9.91 -12.36 -16.91
N GLU A 171 9.73 -11.10 -17.33
CA GLU A 171 10.74 -10.05 -17.12
C GLU A 171 10.82 -9.67 -15.63
N VAL A 172 9.69 -9.61 -14.92
CA VAL A 172 9.66 -9.40 -13.46
C VAL A 172 10.35 -10.55 -12.73
N GLU A 173 10.04 -11.79 -13.07
CA GLU A 173 10.67 -13.00 -12.50
C GLU A 173 12.19 -12.95 -12.69
N ARG A 174 12.64 -12.64 -13.92
CA ARG A 174 14.07 -12.51 -14.22
C ARG A 174 14.74 -11.41 -13.39
N ALA A 175 14.10 -10.26 -13.24
CA ALA A 175 14.65 -9.15 -12.43
C ALA A 175 14.78 -9.54 -10.95
N VAL A 176 13.74 -10.19 -10.39
CA VAL A 176 13.75 -10.67 -9.00
C VAL A 176 14.85 -11.72 -8.80
N GLU A 177 14.98 -12.72 -9.71
CA GLU A 177 16.06 -13.71 -9.65
C GLU A 177 17.46 -13.08 -9.62
N VAL A 178 17.67 -12.05 -10.46
CA VAL A 178 18.96 -11.32 -10.48
C VAL A 178 19.22 -10.68 -9.12
N LEU A 179 18.23 -9.95 -8.54
CA LEU A 179 18.40 -9.28 -7.25
C LEU A 179 18.55 -10.27 -6.09
N GLU A 180 17.75 -11.36 -6.07
CA GLU A 180 17.85 -12.41 -5.04
C GLU A 180 19.23 -13.09 -5.05
N SER A 181 19.89 -13.19 -6.22
CA SER A 181 21.24 -13.77 -6.32
C SER A 181 22.30 -12.99 -5.53
N TYR A 182 22.03 -11.72 -5.20
CA TYR A 182 22.88 -10.87 -4.37
C TYR A 182 22.42 -10.82 -2.89
N ASN A 183 21.32 -11.49 -2.57
CA ASN A 183 20.76 -11.53 -1.23
C ASN A 183 20.44 -10.14 -0.65
N VAL A 184 19.96 -9.21 -1.49
CA VAL A 184 19.52 -7.87 -1.09
C VAL A 184 18.03 -7.84 -0.78
N PRO A 185 17.57 -7.00 0.16
CA PRO A 185 16.15 -6.80 0.43
C PRO A 185 15.43 -6.17 -0.77
N ILE A 186 14.25 -6.70 -1.15
CA ILE A 186 13.50 -6.28 -2.33
C ILE A 186 12.10 -5.79 -1.93
N VAL A 187 11.71 -4.63 -2.48
CA VAL A 187 10.31 -4.18 -2.56
C VAL A 187 9.88 -4.23 -4.03
N LEU A 188 8.93 -5.11 -4.34
CA LEU A 188 8.39 -5.28 -5.69
C LEU A 188 7.10 -4.47 -5.83
N MET A 189 7.10 -3.49 -6.73
CA MET A 189 6.02 -2.51 -6.82
C MET A 189 5.25 -2.65 -8.12
N GLN A 190 3.97 -3.06 -8.05
CA GLN A 190 3.07 -2.98 -9.20
C GLN A 190 3.03 -1.54 -9.71
N CYS A 191 3.05 -1.39 -11.03
CA CYS A 191 3.04 -0.09 -11.68
C CYS A 191 2.34 -0.17 -13.05
N ASN A 192 1.69 0.92 -13.44
CA ASN A 192 1.33 1.22 -14.81
C ASN A 192 2.02 2.52 -15.22
N THR A 193 2.85 2.48 -16.26
CA THR A 193 3.68 3.60 -16.72
C THR A 193 2.94 4.55 -17.67
N ASN A 194 1.66 4.79 -17.43
CA ASN A 194 0.90 5.81 -18.13
C ASN A 194 0.82 7.08 -17.27
N TYR A 195 1.39 8.17 -17.76
CA TYR A 195 1.54 9.44 -17.05
C TYR A 195 0.51 10.50 -17.49
N THR A 196 -0.64 10.08 -18.06
CA THR A 196 -1.66 11.04 -18.52
C THR A 196 -2.53 11.61 -17.41
N GLY A 197 -2.63 10.91 -16.27
CA GLY A 197 -3.54 11.29 -15.18
C GLY A 197 -5.02 11.16 -15.49
N ASN A 198 -5.40 10.54 -16.62
CA ASN A 198 -6.78 10.39 -17.05
C ASN A 198 -7.49 9.29 -16.23
N ASP A 199 -8.81 9.43 -16.05
CA ASP A 199 -9.66 8.43 -15.39
C ASP A 199 -9.57 7.04 -16.03
N GLU A 200 -9.39 6.96 -17.34
CA GLU A 200 -9.22 5.69 -18.07
C GLU A 200 -8.00 4.88 -17.58
N ASN A 201 -7.02 5.52 -16.93
CA ASN A 201 -5.85 4.80 -16.39
C ASN A 201 -6.24 3.79 -15.31
N PHE A 202 -7.33 4.02 -14.58
CA PHE A 202 -7.79 3.08 -13.56
C PHE A 202 -8.10 1.70 -14.13
N ASP A 203 -8.54 1.60 -15.38
CA ASP A 203 -8.85 0.33 -16.04
C ASP A 203 -7.60 -0.54 -16.27
N TYR A 204 -6.39 0.04 -16.18
CA TYR A 204 -5.13 -0.60 -16.50
C TYR A 204 -4.19 -0.79 -15.29
N ILE A 205 -4.57 -0.37 -14.08
CA ILE A 205 -3.70 -0.50 -12.90
C ILE A 205 -3.56 -1.95 -12.44
N HIS A 206 -4.60 -2.75 -12.61
CA HIS A 206 -4.60 -4.19 -12.31
C HIS A 206 -4.03 -4.54 -10.93
N LEU A 207 -4.58 -3.93 -9.88
CA LEU A 207 -4.12 -4.14 -8.49
C LEU A 207 -4.07 -5.62 -8.08
N ASN A 208 -4.90 -6.49 -8.68
CA ASN A 208 -4.89 -7.92 -8.40
C ASN A 208 -3.53 -8.60 -8.71
N VAL A 209 -2.68 -8.00 -9.54
CA VAL A 209 -1.31 -8.49 -9.80
C VAL A 209 -0.49 -8.55 -8.50
N LEU A 210 -0.79 -7.72 -7.50
CA LEU A 210 -0.17 -7.79 -6.18
C LEU A 210 -0.35 -9.16 -5.51
N GLN A 211 -1.48 -9.84 -5.74
CA GLN A 211 -1.68 -11.21 -5.23
C GLN A 211 -0.77 -12.22 -5.96
N THR A 212 -0.62 -12.07 -7.27
CA THR A 212 0.31 -12.89 -8.06
C THR A 212 1.74 -12.73 -7.55
N TYR A 213 2.18 -11.49 -7.31
CA TYR A 213 3.52 -11.23 -6.76
C TYR A 213 3.72 -11.86 -5.37
N LYS A 214 2.71 -11.78 -4.52
CA LYS A 214 2.75 -12.37 -3.18
C LYS A 214 2.87 -13.90 -3.20
N GLU A 215 2.25 -14.54 -4.18
CA GLU A 215 2.32 -15.99 -4.37
C GLU A 215 3.64 -16.41 -5.01
N MET A 216 4.11 -15.68 -6.03
CA MET A 216 5.33 -16.02 -6.77
C MET A 216 6.61 -15.69 -6.00
N PHE A 217 6.61 -14.58 -5.26
CA PHE A 217 7.79 -14.02 -4.61
C PHE A 217 7.57 -13.84 -3.10
N PRO A 218 7.50 -14.92 -2.31
CA PRO A 218 7.16 -14.86 -0.89
C PRO A 218 8.19 -14.12 -0.02
N ASN A 219 9.39 -13.87 -0.56
CA ASN A 219 10.50 -13.20 0.15
C ASN A 219 10.61 -11.71 -0.15
N VAL A 220 9.69 -11.12 -0.93
CA VAL A 220 9.70 -9.70 -1.24
C VAL A 220 8.58 -8.96 -0.50
N ILE A 221 8.81 -7.70 -0.18
CA ILE A 221 7.74 -6.80 0.24
C ILE A 221 7.04 -6.27 -1.02
N ILE A 222 5.71 -6.33 -1.05
CA ILE A 222 4.95 -5.80 -2.18
C ILE A 222 4.57 -4.34 -1.97
N GLY A 223 4.54 -3.58 -3.06
CA GLY A 223 4.21 -2.16 -3.08
C GLY A 223 3.46 -1.72 -4.34
N LEU A 224 3.14 -0.45 -4.39
CA LEU A 224 2.51 0.21 -5.54
C LEU A 224 3.32 1.45 -5.93
N SER A 225 3.67 1.59 -7.22
CA SER A 225 4.19 2.83 -7.81
C SER A 225 3.12 3.33 -8.78
N ASP A 226 2.49 4.46 -8.48
CA ASP A 226 1.19 4.83 -9.04
C ASP A 226 1.16 6.25 -9.61
N HIS A 227 0.50 6.39 -10.77
CA HIS A 227 0.34 7.65 -11.50
C HIS A 227 -1.13 8.08 -11.65
N THR A 228 -2.06 7.42 -10.94
CA THR A 228 -3.47 7.82 -10.88
C THR A 228 -3.66 8.95 -9.87
N HIS A 229 -4.75 9.69 -9.98
CA HIS A 229 -5.10 10.69 -8.99
C HIS A 229 -5.84 10.09 -7.77
N GLY A 230 -5.87 10.83 -6.67
CA GLY A 230 -6.57 10.42 -5.44
C GLY A 230 -5.94 9.21 -4.73
N CYS A 231 -6.73 8.57 -3.86
CA CYS A 231 -6.25 7.54 -2.94
C CYS A 231 -6.82 6.12 -3.20
N VAL A 232 -7.71 5.93 -4.18
CA VAL A 232 -8.45 4.67 -4.37
C VAL A 232 -7.50 3.50 -4.64
N THR A 233 -6.54 3.68 -5.55
CA THR A 233 -5.54 2.65 -5.88
C THR A 233 -4.62 2.35 -4.70
N THR A 234 -4.23 3.37 -3.95
CA THR A 234 -3.45 3.23 -2.71
C THR A 234 -4.20 2.36 -1.70
N LEU A 235 -5.45 2.72 -1.36
CA LEU A 235 -6.25 1.97 -0.39
C LEU A 235 -6.51 0.53 -0.85
N GLY A 236 -6.79 0.35 -2.15
CA GLY A 236 -6.94 -0.97 -2.77
C GLY A 236 -5.67 -1.80 -2.64
N SER A 237 -4.51 -1.24 -2.96
CA SER A 237 -3.22 -1.94 -2.88
C SER A 237 -2.87 -2.38 -1.46
N ILE A 238 -3.11 -1.52 -0.47
CA ILE A 238 -2.88 -1.82 0.94
C ILE A 238 -3.80 -2.96 1.41
N SER A 239 -5.07 -2.96 0.99
CA SER A 239 -6.01 -4.05 1.28
C SER A 239 -5.54 -5.39 0.70
N LEU A 240 -4.80 -5.36 -0.41
CA LEU A 240 -4.18 -6.53 -1.06
C LEU A 240 -2.80 -6.88 -0.47
N GLY A 241 -2.31 -6.09 0.48
CA GLY A 241 -1.08 -6.37 1.24
C GLY A 241 0.13 -5.52 0.90
N ALA A 242 -0.01 -4.49 0.04
CA ALA A 242 1.08 -3.54 -0.20
C ALA A 242 1.49 -2.82 1.10
N ARG A 243 2.79 -2.57 1.26
CA ARG A 243 3.38 -1.89 2.41
C ARG A 243 4.21 -0.66 2.03
N VAL A 244 4.41 -0.44 0.74
CA VAL A 244 5.11 0.71 0.19
C VAL A 244 4.27 1.31 -0.93
N VAL A 245 4.09 2.62 -0.92
CA VAL A 245 3.35 3.35 -1.96
C VAL A 245 4.18 4.53 -2.41
N GLU A 246 4.37 4.66 -3.71
CA GLU A 246 5.04 5.79 -4.35
C GLU A 246 4.07 6.49 -5.30
N LYS A 247 4.01 7.82 -5.20
CA LYS A 247 3.29 8.69 -6.14
C LYS A 247 4.09 9.97 -6.35
N HIS A 248 3.90 10.59 -7.53
CA HIS A 248 4.49 11.90 -7.80
C HIS A 248 3.87 12.99 -6.92
N PHE A 249 4.68 13.98 -6.57
CA PHE A 249 4.31 15.05 -5.65
C PHE A 249 4.65 16.44 -6.20
N THR A 250 3.73 17.37 -6.07
CA THR A 250 3.90 18.78 -6.45
C THR A 250 3.16 19.69 -5.48
N ASP A 251 3.48 20.96 -5.49
CA ASP A 251 2.72 22.01 -4.79
C ASP A 251 1.53 22.55 -5.60
N ASP A 252 1.58 22.44 -6.94
CA ASP A 252 0.54 22.95 -7.83
C ASP A 252 0.51 22.19 -9.17
N ASN A 253 -0.62 21.56 -9.47
CA ASN A 253 -0.84 20.80 -10.71
C ASN A 253 -0.90 21.68 -11.98
N ASN A 254 -1.12 22.99 -11.85
CA ASN A 254 -1.21 23.91 -12.99
C ASN A 254 0.16 24.41 -13.46
N ARG A 255 1.23 24.06 -12.78
CA ARG A 255 2.57 24.44 -13.21
C ARG A 255 2.94 23.77 -14.54
N PRO A 256 3.68 24.49 -15.41
CA PRO A 256 4.18 23.89 -16.63
C PRO A 256 5.31 22.90 -16.30
N GLY A 257 5.18 21.66 -16.74
CA GLY A 257 6.18 20.61 -16.54
C GLY A 257 5.63 19.25 -16.91
N PRO A 258 6.49 18.23 -17.05
CA PRO A 258 6.06 16.90 -17.47
C PRO A 258 5.23 16.16 -16.43
N ASP A 259 5.47 16.39 -15.12
CA ASP A 259 4.95 15.56 -14.04
C ASP A 259 3.90 16.26 -13.15
N HIS A 260 3.83 17.60 -13.18
CA HIS A 260 2.88 18.35 -12.35
C HIS A 260 1.41 17.94 -12.53
N PRO A 261 0.89 17.74 -13.77
CA PRO A 261 -0.55 17.57 -13.98
C PRO A 261 -1.16 16.35 -13.29
N PHE A 262 -0.40 15.25 -13.12
CA PHE A 262 -0.88 14.01 -12.50
C PHE A 262 -0.35 13.78 -11.08
N SER A 263 0.51 14.68 -10.58
CA SER A 263 1.09 14.58 -9.24
C SER A 263 0.05 14.85 -8.15
N MET A 264 0.30 14.32 -6.96
CA MET A 264 -0.48 14.64 -5.77
C MET A 264 -0.04 15.99 -5.20
N THR A 265 -1.00 16.77 -4.71
CA THR A 265 -0.75 18.00 -3.96
C THR A 265 -0.65 17.73 -2.45
N PRO A 266 -0.17 18.67 -1.62
CA PRO A 266 -0.14 18.50 -0.16
C PRO A 266 -1.48 18.07 0.43
N GLU A 267 -2.59 18.63 -0.06
CA GLU A 267 -3.94 18.34 0.42
C GLU A 267 -4.36 16.91 0.06
N THR A 268 -4.22 16.53 -1.22
CA THR A 268 -4.61 15.19 -1.68
C THR A 268 -3.69 14.11 -1.11
N TRP A 269 -2.42 14.44 -0.88
CA TRP A 269 -1.47 13.56 -0.21
C TRP A 269 -1.86 13.32 1.26
N ARG A 270 -2.17 14.39 1.99
CA ARG A 270 -2.60 14.28 3.39
C ARG A 270 -3.86 13.43 3.51
N GLU A 271 -4.84 13.67 2.62
CA GLU A 271 -6.07 12.86 2.57
C GLU A 271 -5.75 11.36 2.34
N MET A 272 -4.85 11.05 1.41
CA MET A 272 -4.41 9.68 1.14
C MET A 272 -3.79 9.03 2.38
N VAL A 273 -2.88 9.73 3.06
CA VAL A 273 -2.22 9.22 4.27
C VAL A 273 -3.24 8.98 5.38
N ASP A 274 -4.12 9.94 5.66
CA ASP A 274 -5.11 9.83 6.73
C ASP A 274 -6.09 8.68 6.48
N ASN A 275 -6.60 8.55 5.26
CA ASN A 275 -7.47 7.44 4.87
C ASN A 275 -6.76 6.09 5.00
N THR A 276 -5.47 6.03 4.65
CA THR A 276 -4.66 4.82 4.84
C THR A 276 -4.54 4.44 6.31
N ARG A 277 -4.24 5.40 7.19
CA ARG A 277 -4.13 5.11 8.64
C ARG A 277 -5.46 4.64 9.24
N ILE A 278 -6.60 5.12 8.71
CA ILE A 278 -7.93 4.61 9.07
C ILE A 278 -8.11 3.17 8.56
N LEU A 279 -7.76 2.91 7.31
CA LEU A 279 -7.87 1.58 6.70
C LEU A 279 -7.01 0.55 7.45
N GLU A 280 -5.74 0.86 7.76
CA GLU A 280 -4.84 -0.03 8.49
C GLU A 280 -5.44 -0.49 9.82
N ARG A 281 -6.08 0.42 10.56
CA ARG A 281 -6.81 0.07 11.79
C ARG A 281 -8.05 -0.79 11.51
N ALA A 282 -8.75 -0.52 10.41
CA ALA A 282 -9.98 -1.23 10.04
C ALA A 282 -9.72 -2.66 9.52
N LEU A 283 -8.54 -2.91 8.95
CA LEU A 283 -8.15 -4.25 8.49
C LEU A 283 -8.07 -5.26 9.64
N GLY A 284 -7.61 -4.86 10.81
CA GLY A 284 -7.58 -5.70 12.01
C GLY A 284 -6.86 -7.04 11.81
N HIS A 285 -7.47 -8.12 12.31
CA HIS A 285 -6.94 -9.48 12.24
C HIS A 285 -7.94 -10.46 11.58
N PHE A 286 -7.47 -11.66 11.24
CA PHE A 286 -8.27 -12.66 10.49
C PHE A 286 -9.27 -13.44 11.34
N THR A 287 -9.26 -13.30 12.65
CA THR A 287 -10.14 -14.05 13.55
C THR A 287 -11.48 -13.34 13.66
N LYS A 288 -12.59 -14.06 13.35
CA LYS A 288 -13.95 -13.56 13.60
C LYS A 288 -14.37 -13.88 15.02
N GLU A 289 -14.42 -12.85 15.84
CA GLU A 289 -14.87 -12.92 17.22
C GLU A 289 -15.81 -11.76 17.57
N VAL A 290 -16.41 -11.83 18.74
CA VAL A 290 -17.20 -10.72 19.27
C VAL A 290 -16.25 -9.68 19.83
N GLN A 291 -16.28 -8.49 19.26
CA GLN A 291 -15.43 -7.41 19.68
C GLN A 291 -15.90 -6.80 21.03
N ASP A 292 -14.99 -6.13 21.72
CA ASP A 292 -15.30 -5.54 23.04
C ASP A 292 -16.47 -4.54 22.98
N ASN A 293 -16.57 -3.78 21.91
CA ASN A 293 -17.67 -2.83 21.68
C ASN A 293 -19.01 -3.47 21.29
N GLU A 294 -19.05 -4.80 21.07
CA GLU A 294 -20.26 -5.57 20.77
C GLU A 294 -20.81 -6.35 21.97
N LYS A 295 -20.13 -6.33 23.15
CA LYS A 295 -20.52 -7.13 24.32
C LYS A 295 -21.93 -6.85 24.81
N GLU A 296 -22.36 -5.61 24.83
CA GLU A 296 -23.74 -5.24 25.16
C GLU A 296 -24.70 -5.64 24.03
N THR A 297 -24.28 -5.49 22.79
CA THR A 297 -25.07 -5.83 21.59
C THR A 297 -25.45 -7.31 21.54
N ILE A 298 -24.58 -8.20 22.04
CA ILE A 298 -24.89 -9.63 22.12
C ILE A 298 -26.18 -9.84 22.93
N VAL A 299 -26.28 -9.18 24.08
CA VAL A 299 -27.47 -9.33 24.95
C VAL A 299 -28.68 -8.71 24.28
N LEU A 300 -28.56 -7.50 23.75
CA LEU A 300 -29.68 -6.73 23.22
C LEU A 300 -30.22 -7.27 21.90
N GLN A 301 -29.35 -7.77 21.01
CA GLN A 301 -29.73 -8.10 19.63
C GLN A 301 -29.94 -9.59 19.36
N ARG A 302 -29.38 -10.47 20.20
CA ARG A 302 -29.65 -11.91 20.08
C ARG A 302 -31.04 -12.24 20.61
N ARG A 303 -31.61 -13.33 20.11
CA ARG A 303 -32.92 -13.82 20.56
C ARG A 303 -32.73 -14.90 21.63
N SER A 304 -33.67 -14.96 22.56
CA SER A 304 -33.85 -16.05 23.52
C SER A 304 -35.22 -16.70 23.32
N ILE A 305 -35.43 -17.86 23.91
CA ILE A 305 -36.71 -18.54 24.01
C ILE A 305 -37.51 -17.84 25.10
N ARG A 306 -38.64 -17.22 24.77
CA ARG A 306 -39.53 -16.55 25.74
C ARG A 306 -40.91 -17.14 25.68
N PHE A 307 -41.45 -17.43 26.88
CA PHE A 307 -42.78 -17.97 26.99
C PHE A 307 -43.84 -16.89 26.72
N ILE A 308 -44.93 -17.28 26.03
CA ILE A 308 -46.02 -16.38 25.65
C ILE A 308 -47.25 -16.53 26.51
N ARG A 309 -47.14 -17.36 27.56
CA ARG A 309 -48.12 -17.55 28.66
C ARG A 309 -47.35 -17.88 29.93
N ASP A 310 -48.05 -17.81 31.08
CA ASP A 310 -47.52 -18.30 32.32
C ASP A 310 -47.34 -19.83 32.26
N MET A 311 -46.23 -20.34 32.71
CA MET A 311 -45.92 -21.78 32.84
C MET A 311 -45.62 -22.07 34.28
N ASN A 312 -46.08 -23.24 34.77
CA ASN A 312 -45.85 -23.68 36.15
C ASN A 312 -44.75 -24.74 36.23
N ASP A 313 -44.20 -24.89 37.41
CA ASP A 313 -43.35 -26.04 37.73
C ASP A 313 -44.05 -27.35 37.41
N GLY A 314 -43.37 -28.24 36.68
CA GLY A 314 -43.95 -29.51 36.22
C GLY A 314 -44.66 -29.46 34.86
N ASP A 315 -44.88 -28.28 34.25
CA ASP A 315 -45.48 -28.18 32.93
C ASP A 315 -44.53 -28.72 31.85
N VAL A 316 -45.10 -29.41 30.86
CA VAL A 316 -44.36 -29.92 29.69
C VAL A 316 -44.35 -28.88 28.59
N ILE A 317 -43.18 -28.54 28.07
CA ILE A 317 -43.00 -27.53 27.03
C ILE A 317 -43.42 -28.03 25.67
N THR A 318 -44.27 -27.27 24.98
CA THR A 318 -44.69 -27.50 23.59
C THR A 318 -44.23 -26.38 22.65
N LYS A 319 -44.37 -26.57 21.34
CA LYS A 319 -43.97 -25.54 20.35
C LYS A 319 -44.82 -24.26 20.43
N ASP A 320 -46.03 -24.36 20.97
CA ASP A 320 -46.96 -23.26 21.05
C ASP A 320 -46.80 -22.41 22.33
N ASP A 321 -45.91 -22.80 23.23
CA ASP A 321 -45.71 -22.13 24.52
C ASP A 321 -44.75 -20.97 24.49
N PHE A 322 -43.93 -20.85 23.40
CA PHE A 322 -42.85 -19.86 23.35
C PHE A 322 -42.68 -19.23 21.97
N GLN A 323 -41.95 -18.11 21.96
CA GLN A 323 -41.46 -17.42 20.77
C GLN A 323 -39.98 -17.06 20.91
N PHE A 324 -39.36 -16.78 19.78
CA PHE A 324 -37.97 -16.33 19.72
C PHE A 324 -37.88 -14.81 19.71
N GLN A 325 -37.62 -14.21 20.86
CA GLN A 325 -37.65 -12.76 21.04
C GLN A 325 -36.32 -12.22 21.64
N ARG A 326 -36.02 -10.98 21.34
CA ARG A 326 -34.96 -10.22 22.00
C ARG A 326 -35.48 -9.70 23.35
N PRO A 327 -34.57 -9.47 24.33
CA PRO A 327 -33.12 -9.72 24.39
C PRO A 327 -32.77 -11.16 24.77
N CYS A 328 -31.46 -11.49 24.69
CA CYS A 328 -30.92 -12.79 25.11
C CYS A 328 -29.96 -12.59 26.31
N PRO A 329 -30.42 -12.79 27.56
CA PRO A 329 -29.55 -12.78 28.73
C PRO A 329 -28.44 -13.84 28.64
N GLN A 330 -27.35 -13.64 29.39
CA GLN A 330 -26.18 -14.53 29.33
C GLN A 330 -26.45 -15.95 29.82
N ASP A 331 -27.40 -16.12 30.76
CA ASP A 331 -27.86 -17.38 31.30
C ASP A 331 -28.98 -18.04 30.51
N ALA A 332 -29.42 -17.42 29.40
CA ALA A 332 -30.48 -17.98 28.56
C ALA A 332 -30.07 -19.31 27.92
N PHE A 333 -31.06 -20.20 27.77
CA PHE A 333 -30.89 -21.45 27.02
C PHE A 333 -30.45 -21.18 25.59
N ASN A 334 -29.55 -22.04 25.09
CA ASN A 334 -29.05 -21.86 23.72
C ASN A 334 -30.17 -22.10 22.69
N ILE A 335 -30.56 -21.03 22.02
CA ILE A 335 -31.65 -21.06 21.04
C ILE A 335 -31.43 -22.08 19.90
N ASN A 336 -30.19 -22.38 19.54
CA ASN A 336 -29.87 -23.36 18.49
C ASN A 336 -30.26 -24.78 18.87
N ASN A 337 -30.52 -25.05 20.15
CA ASN A 337 -30.94 -26.35 20.69
C ASN A 337 -32.44 -26.37 21.05
N PHE A 338 -33.23 -25.43 20.52
CA PHE A 338 -34.65 -25.26 20.91
C PHE A 338 -35.51 -26.51 20.69
N GLU A 339 -35.20 -27.35 19.71
CA GLU A 339 -35.93 -28.60 19.51
C GLU A 339 -35.80 -29.58 20.66
N SER A 340 -34.67 -29.52 21.37
CA SER A 340 -34.39 -30.43 22.50
C SER A 340 -35.21 -30.13 23.76
N ILE A 341 -35.86 -28.98 23.82
CA ILE A 341 -36.69 -28.59 24.98
C ILE A 341 -38.13 -29.06 24.85
N ILE A 342 -38.58 -29.39 23.63
CA ILE A 342 -39.96 -29.83 23.37
C ILE A 342 -40.18 -31.19 24.04
N GLY A 343 -41.26 -31.29 24.86
CA GLY A 343 -41.51 -32.46 25.68
C GLY A 343 -40.75 -32.55 26.98
N LYS A 344 -39.86 -31.57 27.26
CA LYS A 344 -39.17 -31.46 28.59
C LYS A 344 -40.10 -30.83 29.61
N THR A 345 -39.83 -31.10 30.85
CA THR A 345 -40.61 -30.61 32.01
C THR A 345 -39.85 -29.45 32.67
N LEU A 346 -40.57 -28.37 33.00
CA LEU A 346 -40.04 -27.23 33.74
C LEU A 346 -39.82 -27.61 35.22
N ASN A 347 -38.81 -27.00 35.84
CA ASN A 347 -38.48 -27.16 37.25
C ASN A 347 -38.72 -25.89 38.08
N ARG A 348 -39.38 -24.89 37.48
CA ARG A 348 -39.83 -23.67 38.16
C ARG A 348 -41.00 -23.01 37.39
N ASP A 349 -41.70 -22.12 38.05
CA ASP A 349 -42.65 -21.23 37.39
C ASP A 349 -41.95 -20.22 36.51
N ILE A 350 -42.49 -19.99 35.29
CA ILE A 350 -41.98 -19.00 34.32
C ILE A 350 -43.12 -18.11 33.90
N PRO A 351 -43.12 -16.82 34.28
CA PRO A 351 -44.20 -15.90 33.84
C PRO A 351 -44.15 -15.60 32.37
N ASN A 352 -45.27 -15.19 31.79
CA ASN A 352 -45.42 -14.72 30.44
C ASN A 352 -44.38 -13.59 30.13
N GLY A 353 -43.63 -13.72 29.07
CA GLY A 353 -42.59 -12.80 28.61
C GLY A 353 -41.18 -13.08 29.20
N ASP A 354 -41.10 -13.97 30.25
CA ASP A 354 -39.79 -14.39 30.76
C ASP A 354 -39.15 -15.41 29.84
N TYR A 355 -37.82 -15.60 29.98
CA TYR A 355 -37.02 -16.45 29.13
C TYR A 355 -36.60 -17.77 29.79
N LEU A 356 -36.39 -18.80 28.96
CA LEU A 356 -35.89 -20.08 29.39
C LEU A 356 -34.38 -19.99 29.72
N LYS A 357 -33.99 -20.42 30.93
CA LYS A 357 -32.61 -20.55 31.34
C LYS A 357 -32.07 -21.96 31.10
N LYS A 358 -30.75 -22.12 31.18
CA LYS A 358 -30.09 -23.42 31.01
C LYS A 358 -30.55 -24.47 32.01
N ASP A 359 -30.83 -24.02 33.24
CA ASP A 359 -31.14 -24.88 34.37
C ASP A 359 -32.66 -25.01 34.69
N ASP A 360 -33.53 -24.51 33.79
CA ASP A 360 -35.01 -24.50 34.01
C ASP A 360 -35.69 -25.78 33.57
N ILE A 361 -34.99 -26.77 33.04
CA ILE A 361 -35.56 -28.02 32.49
C ILE A 361 -34.85 -29.28 32.98
N PHE A 362 -35.62 -30.37 33.13
CA PHE A 362 -35.10 -31.71 33.43
C PHE A 362 -34.76 -32.52 32.16
#